data_48128e45d43303845ad2dfe4c5e1200c
#
_entry.id   48128e45d43303845ad2dfe4c5e1200c
#
_cell.length_a   1.000
_cell.length_b   1.000
_cell.length_c   1.000
_cell.angle_alpha   90.00
_cell.angle_beta   90.00
_cell.angle_gamma   90.00
#
_symmetry.space_group_name_H-M   'P 1'
#
loop_
_entity.id
_entity.type
_entity.pdbx_description
1 polymer ?
#
loop_
_entity_poly.entity_id
_entity_poly.type
_entity_poly.pdbx_seq_one_letter_code
_entity_poly.pdbx_strand_id
1 'polypeptide(L)'
;MTRGALERLARCLDEQLAALRHLCFKFEVQEIVLSGGRHQWLNETTAELERAVAAVHATDQALRDALAKGAVALGLSPEATVREVVEVAPEPWGYIFGQHREDLQRSVDRVAQLSRTNRQLLARGHAATVTAMQFLGADVPTGYDAAGNAATVSGSVGLLDARA
;
A
#
# COMPACT_ATOMS: atom_id res chain seq x y z
N MET A 1 26.51 -16.65 -19.48
CA MET A 1 25.07 -16.34 -19.48
C MET A 1 24.48 -16.28 -18.05
N THR A 2 24.84 -17.16 -17.15
CA THR A 2 24.34 -17.20 -15.77
C THR A 2 24.59 -15.92 -14.97
N ARG A 3 25.83 -15.38 -15.00
CA ARG A 3 26.20 -14.16 -14.27
C ARG A 3 25.32 -12.96 -14.61
N GLY A 4 25.06 -12.70 -15.89
CA GLY A 4 24.21 -11.56 -16.30
C GLY A 4 22.75 -11.70 -15.85
N ALA A 5 22.22 -12.94 -15.74
CA ALA A 5 20.88 -13.19 -15.21
C ALA A 5 20.82 -12.89 -13.71
N LEU A 6 21.85 -13.29 -12.94
CA LEU A 6 21.94 -13.04 -11.51
C LEU A 6 22.14 -11.53 -11.19
N GLU A 7 22.97 -10.83 -11.97
CA GLU A 7 23.15 -9.39 -11.89
C GLU A 7 21.84 -8.63 -12.15
N ARG A 8 21.05 -9.08 -13.13
CA ARG A 8 19.74 -8.52 -13.42
C ARG A 8 18.76 -8.79 -12.28
N LEU A 9 18.75 -10.00 -11.72
CA LEU A 9 17.90 -10.35 -10.59
C LEU A 9 18.23 -9.46 -9.37
N ALA A 10 19.51 -9.28 -9.03
CA ALA A 10 19.94 -8.40 -7.94
C ALA A 10 19.42 -6.98 -8.13
N ARG A 11 19.55 -6.42 -9.34
CA ARG A 11 19.05 -5.09 -9.66
C ARG A 11 17.54 -4.98 -9.48
N CYS A 12 16.76 -5.95 -9.96
CA CYS A 12 15.31 -5.94 -9.81
C CYS A 12 14.89 -6.06 -8.33
N LEU A 13 15.67 -6.81 -7.51
CA LEU A 13 15.46 -6.86 -6.05
C LEU A 13 15.72 -5.50 -5.40
N ASP A 14 16.79 -4.79 -5.78
CA ASP A 14 17.08 -3.43 -5.31
C ASP A 14 15.98 -2.44 -5.71
N GLU A 15 15.52 -2.49 -6.97
CA GLU A 15 14.43 -1.65 -7.48
C GLU A 15 13.12 -1.90 -6.71
N GLN A 16 12.78 -3.15 -6.42
CA GLN A 16 11.61 -3.52 -5.63
C GLN A 16 11.72 -2.99 -4.19
N LEU A 17 12.87 -3.14 -3.55
CA LEU A 17 13.11 -2.60 -2.21
C LEU A 17 12.98 -1.07 -2.19
N ALA A 18 13.52 -0.38 -3.18
CA ALA A 18 13.41 1.08 -3.30
C ALA A 18 11.95 1.52 -3.44
N ALA A 19 11.15 0.82 -4.28
CA ALA A 19 9.74 1.09 -4.46
C ALA A 19 8.93 0.86 -3.17
N LEU A 20 9.19 -0.23 -2.43
CA LEU A 20 8.54 -0.51 -1.15
C LEU A 20 8.90 0.52 -0.08
N ARG A 21 10.16 0.95 0.02
CA ARG A 21 10.58 2.03 0.93
C ARG A 21 9.87 3.35 0.61
N HIS A 22 9.76 3.67 -0.68
CA HIS A 22 9.02 4.86 -1.11
C HIS A 22 7.54 4.76 -0.76
N LEU A 23 6.91 3.59 -0.92
CA LEU A 23 5.53 3.35 -0.52
C LEU A 23 5.35 3.52 1.00
N CYS A 24 6.26 3.00 1.83
CA CYS A 24 6.25 3.22 3.28
C CYS A 24 6.27 4.72 3.60
N PHE A 25 7.17 5.49 2.98
CA PHE A 25 7.26 6.93 3.16
C PHE A 25 5.93 7.63 2.81
N LYS A 26 5.27 7.26 1.71
CA LYS A 26 3.97 7.85 1.34
C LYS A 26 2.87 7.52 2.33
N PHE A 27 2.85 6.31 2.89
CA PHE A 27 1.94 5.97 3.98
C PHE A 27 2.20 6.79 5.24
N GLU A 28 3.45 7.00 5.62
CA GLU A 28 3.82 7.82 6.79
C GLU A 28 3.42 9.30 6.59
N VAL A 29 3.60 9.85 5.39
CA VAL A 29 3.12 11.20 5.06
C VAL A 29 1.59 11.29 5.19
N GLN A 30 0.85 10.32 4.66
CA GLN A 30 -0.60 10.30 4.79
C GLN A 30 -1.05 10.16 6.24
N GLU A 31 -0.37 9.36 7.05
CA GLU A 31 -0.62 9.22 8.50
C GLU A 31 -0.48 10.56 9.24
N ILE A 32 0.58 11.33 8.92
CA ILE A 32 0.82 12.66 9.50
C ILE A 32 -0.32 13.63 9.11
N VAL A 33 -0.74 13.61 7.85
CA VAL A 33 -1.85 14.45 7.36
C VAL A 33 -3.15 14.12 8.07
N LEU A 34 -3.47 12.82 8.21
CA LEU A 34 -4.68 12.34 8.88
C LEU A 34 -4.67 12.66 10.38
N SER A 35 -3.56 12.37 11.06
CA SER A 35 -3.41 12.61 12.50
C SER A 35 -3.40 14.09 12.85
N GLY A 36 -2.87 14.92 11.96
CA GLY A 36 -2.82 16.37 12.10
C GLY A 36 -4.12 17.10 11.74
N GLY A 37 -5.17 16.37 11.33
CA GLY A 37 -6.46 16.95 10.92
C GLY A 37 -6.38 17.81 9.65
N ARG A 38 -5.32 17.65 8.85
CA ARG A 38 -5.07 18.47 7.65
C ARG A 38 -5.76 17.88 6.42
N HIS A 39 -7.08 17.73 6.51
CA HIS A 39 -7.91 17.05 5.49
C HIS A 39 -7.84 17.67 4.09
N GLN A 40 -7.49 18.95 3.98
CA GLN A 40 -7.28 19.61 2.69
C GLN A 40 -6.19 18.96 1.81
N TRP A 41 -5.22 18.27 2.43
CA TRP A 41 -4.13 17.59 1.72
C TRP A 41 -4.39 16.11 1.47
N LEU A 42 -5.55 15.59 1.88
CA LEU A 42 -5.84 14.16 1.80
C LEU A 42 -5.88 13.66 0.35
N ASN A 43 -6.52 14.41 -0.55
CA ASN A 43 -6.58 14.03 -1.97
C ASN A 43 -5.20 13.96 -2.60
N GLU A 44 -4.32 14.93 -2.29
CA GLU A 44 -2.95 14.96 -2.79
C GLU A 44 -2.14 13.76 -2.30
N THR A 45 -2.16 13.52 -0.99
CA THR A 45 -1.43 12.38 -0.41
C THR A 45 -1.98 11.03 -0.87
N THR A 46 -3.29 10.92 -1.13
CA THR A 46 -3.89 9.70 -1.69
C THR A 46 -3.43 9.47 -3.13
N ALA A 47 -3.44 10.51 -3.97
CA ALA A 47 -2.94 10.40 -5.35
C ALA A 47 -1.44 10.03 -5.41
N GLU A 48 -0.62 10.56 -4.48
CA GLU A 48 0.78 10.18 -4.37
C GLU A 48 0.96 8.73 -3.92
N LEU A 49 0.14 8.27 -2.97
CA LEU A 49 0.14 6.89 -2.51
C LEU A 49 -0.23 5.91 -3.64
N GLU A 50 -1.26 6.23 -4.43
CA GLU A 50 -1.68 5.43 -5.59
C GLU A 50 -0.55 5.31 -6.62
N ARG A 51 0.18 6.40 -6.89
CA ARG A 51 1.36 6.36 -7.78
C ARG A 51 2.47 5.47 -7.21
N ALA A 52 2.71 5.51 -5.91
CA ALA A 52 3.69 4.65 -5.26
C ALA A 52 3.29 3.17 -5.31
N VAL A 53 2.00 2.85 -5.13
CA VAL A 53 1.47 1.48 -5.31
C VAL A 53 1.66 1.00 -6.75
N ALA A 54 1.35 1.84 -7.73
CA ALA A 54 1.57 1.49 -9.14
C ALA A 54 3.04 1.22 -9.45
N ALA A 55 3.97 1.98 -8.87
CA ALA A 55 5.40 1.75 -9.01
C ALA A 55 5.83 0.39 -8.40
N VAL A 56 5.31 0.02 -7.22
CA VAL A 56 5.57 -1.31 -6.61
C VAL A 56 5.08 -2.44 -7.51
N HIS A 57 3.89 -2.31 -8.12
CA HIS A 57 3.40 -3.32 -9.06
C HIS A 57 4.27 -3.46 -10.30
N ALA A 58 4.77 -2.34 -10.86
CA ALA A 58 5.64 -2.37 -12.02
C ALA A 58 6.99 -3.05 -11.72
N THR A 59 7.61 -2.73 -10.57
CA THR A 59 8.86 -3.37 -10.15
C THR A 59 8.67 -4.85 -9.78
N ASP A 60 7.52 -5.23 -9.20
CA ASP A 60 7.18 -6.62 -8.90
C ASP A 60 7.08 -7.47 -10.18
N GLN A 61 6.48 -6.95 -11.23
CA GLN A 61 6.42 -7.65 -12.52
C GLN A 61 7.83 -7.86 -13.11
N ALA A 62 8.67 -6.83 -13.10
CA ALA A 62 10.05 -6.92 -13.58
C ALA A 62 10.88 -7.92 -12.75
N LEU A 63 10.66 -7.95 -11.43
CA LEU A 63 11.30 -8.89 -10.52
C LEU A 63 10.90 -10.34 -10.82
N ARG A 64 9.60 -10.62 -11.05
CA ARG A 64 9.14 -11.97 -11.43
C ARG A 64 9.82 -12.47 -12.71
N ASP A 65 9.90 -11.61 -13.73
CA ASP A 65 10.56 -11.95 -14.99
C ASP A 65 12.07 -12.21 -14.81
N ALA A 66 12.72 -11.41 -13.96
CA ALA A 66 14.14 -11.58 -13.65
C ALA A 66 14.38 -12.84 -12.81
N LEU A 67 13.50 -13.14 -11.85
CA LEU A 67 13.56 -14.34 -11.01
C LEU A 67 13.42 -15.61 -11.84
N ALA A 68 12.44 -15.68 -12.75
CA ALA A 68 12.26 -16.81 -13.62
C ALA A 68 13.51 -17.08 -14.49
N LYS A 69 14.12 -16.02 -15.05
CA LYS A 69 15.36 -16.14 -15.85
C LYS A 69 16.57 -16.53 -14.98
N GLY A 70 16.66 -15.99 -13.77
CA GLY A 70 17.71 -16.33 -12.80
C GLY A 70 17.61 -17.78 -12.35
N ALA A 71 16.40 -18.25 -12.05
CA ALA A 71 16.12 -19.63 -11.66
C ALA A 71 16.54 -20.63 -12.77
N VAL A 72 16.11 -20.39 -14.00
CA VAL A 72 16.49 -21.22 -15.14
C VAL A 72 18.01 -21.25 -15.36
N ALA A 73 18.69 -20.11 -15.19
CA ALA A 73 20.13 -20.02 -15.30
C ALA A 73 20.88 -20.84 -14.22
N LEU A 74 20.23 -21.15 -13.11
CA LEU A 74 20.71 -22.01 -12.01
C LEU A 74 20.23 -23.47 -12.14
N GLY A 75 19.48 -23.81 -13.18
CA GLY A 75 18.94 -25.15 -13.39
C GLY A 75 17.67 -25.44 -12.57
N LEU A 76 17.02 -24.40 -12.05
CA LEU A 76 15.74 -24.49 -11.34
C LEU A 76 14.55 -24.31 -12.28
N SER A 77 13.34 -24.61 -11.79
CA SER A 77 12.10 -24.25 -12.47
C SER A 77 11.95 -22.74 -12.62
N PRO A 78 11.36 -22.21 -13.73
CA PRO A 78 11.06 -20.80 -13.86
C PRO A 78 10.06 -20.29 -12.80
N GLU A 79 9.35 -21.18 -12.12
CA GLU A 79 8.44 -20.87 -11.02
C GLU A 79 9.11 -20.89 -9.64
N ALA A 80 10.43 -21.10 -9.59
CA ALA A 80 11.17 -21.16 -8.34
C ALA A 80 11.08 -19.84 -7.55
N THR A 81 10.96 -19.96 -6.26
CA THR A 81 10.91 -18.83 -5.32
C THR A 81 12.29 -18.22 -5.11
N VAL A 82 12.35 -16.99 -4.61
CA VAL A 82 13.62 -16.36 -4.19
C VAL A 82 14.37 -17.23 -3.17
N ARG A 83 13.65 -17.92 -2.28
CA ARG A 83 14.24 -18.83 -1.30
C ARG A 83 15.01 -19.97 -1.98
N GLU A 84 14.39 -20.64 -2.94
CA GLU A 84 15.03 -21.75 -3.68
C GLU A 84 16.24 -21.26 -4.47
N VAL A 85 16.17 -20.06 -5.03
CA VAL A 85 17.31 -19.42 -5.70
C VAL A 85 18.46 -19.15 -4.72
N VAL A 86 18.17 -18.66 -3.51
CA VAL A 86 19.18 -18.43 -2.46
C VAL A 86 19.92 -19.72 -2.10
N GLU A 87 19.20 -20.85 -1.99
CA GLU A 87 19.78 -22.15 -1.58
C GLU A 87 20.74 -22.72 -2.62
N VAL A 88 20.60 -22.36 -3.92
CA VAL A 88 21.39 -22.94 -5.04
C VAL A 88 22.37 -21.93 -5.64
N ALA A 89 22.18 -20.64 -5.40
CA ALA A 89 23.02 -19.61 -5.99
C ALA A 89 24.47 -19.70 -5.46
N PRO A 90 25.47 -19.62 -6.36
CA PRO A 90 26.88 -19.62 -5.95
C PRO A 90 27.22 -18.31 -5.24
N GLU A 91 28.24 -18.37 -4.35
CA GLU A 91 28.77 -17.16 -3.73
C GLU A 91 29.37 -16.19 -4.76
N PRO A 92 29.18 -14.86 -4.58
CA PRO A 92 28.52 -14.18 -3.42
C PRO A 92 27.01 -14.04 -3.56
N TRP A 93 26.39 -14.59 -4.61
CA TRP A 93 24.96 -14.38 -4.92
C TRP A 93 24.00 -14.94 -3.86
N GLY A 94 24.32 -16.11 -3.29
CA GLY A 94 23.51 -16.70 -2.22
C GLY A 94 23.38 -15.76 -1.04
N TYR A 95 24.47 -15.16 -0.60
CA TYR A 95 24.47 -14.15 0.47
C TYR A 95 23.68 -12.90 0.09
N ILE A 96 23.93 -12.35 -1.11
CA ILE A 96 23.26 -11.13 -1.59
C ILE A 96 21.74 -11.33 -1.66
N PHE A 97 21.28 -12.40 -2.28
CA PHE A 97 19.83 -12.68 -2.39
C PHE A 97 19.19 -13.00 -1.05
N GLY A 98 19.93 -13.63 -0.12
CA GLY A 98 19.49 -13.85 1.24
C GLY A 98 19.19 -12.54 1.97
N GLN A 99 20.08 -11.56 1.89
CA GLN A 99 19.87 -10.23 2.47
C GLN A 99 18.68 -9.51 1.82
N HIS A 100 18.57 -9.53 0.50
CA HIS A 100 17.42 -8.92 -0.19
C HIS A 100 16.09 -9.55 0.23
N ARG A 101 16.04 -10.88 0.38
CA ARG A 101 14.83 -11.59 0.81
C ARG A 101 14.38 -11.14 2.20
N GLU A 102 15.31 -11.01 3.16
CA GLU A 102 15.00 -10.51 4.50
C GLU A 102 14.52 -9.06 4.48
N ASP A 103 15.19 -8.20 3.69
CA ASP A 103 14.80 -6.80 3.53
C ASP A 103 13.43 -6.65 2.88
N LEU A 104 13.11 -7.47 1.88
CA LEU A 104 11.79 -7.51 1.24
C LEU A 104 10.71 -7.89 2.25
N GLN A 105 10.93 -8.96 3.04
CA GLN A 105 9.98 -9.39 4.06
C GLN A 105 9.69 -8.27 5.07
N ARG A 106 10.75 -7.64 5.60
CA ARG A 106 10.60 -6.51 6.54
C ARG A 106 9.83 -5.34 5.92
N SER A 107 10.10 -5.03 4.66
CA SER A 107 9.45 -3.93 3.95
C SER A 107 7.96 -4.21 3.69
N VAL A 108 7.60 -5.45 3.31
CA VAL A 108 6.21 -5.88 3.12
C VAL A 108 5.44 -5.82 4.44
N ASP A 109 6.03 -6.32 5.54
CA ASP A 109 5.43 -6.27 6.86
C ASP A 109 5.18 -4.82 7.31
N ARG A 110 6.13 -3.92 7.04
CA ARG A 110 5.98 -2.49 7.33
C ARG A 110 4.86 -1.85 6.51
N VAL A 111 4.77 -2.11 5.21
CA VAL A 111 3.67 -1.64 4.34
C VAL A 111 2.33 -2.12 4.89
N ALA A 112 2.21 -3.39 5.25
CA ALA A 112 0.98 -3.95 5.80
C ALA A 112 0.57 -3.27 7.12
N GLN A 113 1.52 -2.96 8.00
CA GLN A 113 1.27 -2.23 9.24
C GLN A 113 0.77 -0.80 8.96
N LEU A 114 1.49 -0.04 8.15
CA LEU A 114 1.14 1.34 7.80
C LEU A 114 -0.22 1.43 7.10
N SER A 115 -0.49 0.51 6.19
CA SER A 115 -1.79 0.42 5.51
C SER A 115 -2.95 0.18 6.50
N ARG A 116 -2.76 -0.66 7.53
CA ARG A 116 -3.77 -0.87 8.59
C ARG A 116 -3.99 0.39 9.40
N THR A 117 -2.92 1.06 9.83
CA THR A 117 -2.98 2.32 10.60
C THR A 117 -3.75 3.39 9.82
N ASN A 118 -3.40 3.62 8.56
CA ASN A 118 -4.06 4.63 7.72
C ASN A 118 -5.54 4.33 7.50
N ARG A 119 -5.92 3.07 7.27
CA ARG A 119 -7.33 2.69 7.18
C ARG A 119 -8.10 2.97 8.47
N GLN A 120 -7.51 2.72 9.64
CA GLN A 120 -8.14 3.01 10.92
C GLN A 120 -8.32 4.53 11.13
N LEU A 121 -7.33 5.34 10.77
CA LEU A 121 -7.41 6.80 10.86
C LEU A 121 -8.49 7.36 9.92
N LEU A 122 -8.56 6.87 8.68
CA LEU A 122 -9.60 7.24 7.72
C LEU A 122 -11.01 6.88 8.24
N ALA A 123 -11.18 5.67 8.77
CA ALA A 123 -12.46 5.24 9.33
C ALA A 123 -12.90 6.09 10.52
N ARG A 124 -11.97 6.45 11.41
CA ARG A 124 -12.25 7.34 12.55
C ARG A 124 -12.62 8.75 12.08
N GLY A 125 -11.90 9.30 11.12
CA GLY A 125 -12.19 10.61 10.55
C GLY A 125 -13.56 10.65 9.88
N HIS A 126 -13.93 9.62 9.11
CA HIS A 126 -15.25 9.48 8.51
C HIS A 126 -16.36 9.42 9.58
N ALA A 127 -16.22 8.57 10.60
CA ALA A 127 -17.19 8.46 11.68
C ALA A 127 -17.41 9.77 12.43
N ALA A 128 -16.32 10.51 12.72
CA ALA A 128 -16.41 11.82 13.36
C ALA A 128 -17.15 12.84 12.49
N THR A 129 -16.92 12.84 11.17
CA THR A 129 -17.61 13.72 10.23
C THR A 129 -19.11 13.41 10.18
N VAL A 130 -19.47 12.12 10.06
CA VAL A 130 -20.87 11.68 10.08
C VAL A 130 -21.58 12.14 11.36
N THR A 131 -20.97 11.92 12.52
CA THR A 131 -21.52 12.35 13.82
C THR A 131 -21.71 13.86 13.89
N ALA A 132 -20.73 14.65 13.41
CA ALA A 132 -20.85 16.11 13.39
C ALA A 132 -21.97 16.59 12.45
N MET A 133 -22.13 15.99 11.29
CA MET A 133 -23.23 16.31 10.35
C MET A 133 -24.59 15.96 10.94
N GLN A 134 -24.74 14.81 11.59
CA GLN A 134 -25.96 14.43 12.30
C GLN A 134 -26.30 15.43 13.40
N PHE A 135 -25.30 15.86 14.17
CA PHE A 135 -25.50 16.86 15.24
C PHE A 135 -25.96 18.22 14.67
N LEU A 136 -25.49 18.60 13.47
CA LEU A 136 -25.90 19.83 12.80
C LEU A 136 -27.23 19.71 12.05
N GLY A 137 -27.90 18.55 12.10
CA GLY A 137 -29.16 18.30 11.39
C GLY A 137 -29.01 18.21 9.88
N ALA A 138 -27.80 17.98 9.38
CA ALA A 138 -27.55 17.78 7.95
C ALA A 138 -27.87 16.32 7.55
N ASP A 139 -28.54 16.15 6.41
CA ASP A 139 -28.75 14.82 5.83
C ASP A 139 -27.43 14.19 5.46
N VAL A 140 -27.11 13.06 6.07
CA VAL A 140 -25.88 12.31 5.79
C VAL A 140 -26.20 11.22 4.78
N PRO A 141 -25.49 11.17 3.62
CA PRO A 141 -25.61 10.04 2.70
C PRO A 141 -25.14 8.76 3.39
N THR A 142 -26.04 7.81 3.65
CA THR A 142 -25.73 6.55 4.35
C THR A 142 -25.23 5.45 3.43
N GLY A 143 -25.18 5.67 2.15
CA GLY A 143 -24.69 4.75 1.13
C GLY A 143 -25.13 5.14 -0.25
N TYR A 144 -24.67 4.40 -1.25
CA TYR A 144 -25.15 4.49 -2.61
C TYR A 144 -26.10 3.33 -2.87
N ASP A 145 -27.21 3.59 -3.56
CA ASP A 145 -28.09 2.51 -4.05
C ASP A 145 -27.42 1.72 -5.21
N ALA A 146 -28.04 0.65 -5.65
CA ALA A 146 -27.53 -0.19 -6.74
C ALA A 146 -27.41 0.56 -8.09
N ALA A 147 -27.98 1.77 -8.20
CA ALA A 147 -27.90 2.65 -9.36
C ALA A 147 -26.85 3.77 -9.19
N GLY A 148 -26.15 3.80 -8.05
CA GLY A 148 -25.11 4.80 -7.77
C GLY A 148 -25.62 6.15 -7.24
N ASN A 149 -26.88 6.23 -6.80
CA ASN A 149 -27.44 7.45 -6.21
C ASN A 149 -27.25 7.43 -4.68
N ALA A 150 -26.96 8.60 -4.09
CA ALA A 150 -26.82 8.74 -2.65
C ALA A 150 -28.17 8.48 -1.94
N ALA A 151 -28.24 7.46 -1.09
CA ALA A 151 -29.38 7.19 -0.23
C ALA A 151 -29.28 8.06 1.03
N THR A 152 -30.26 8.95 1.23
CA THR A 152 -30.39 9.81 2.41
C THR A 152 -31.40 9.22 3.37
N VAL A 153 -31.06 9.07 4.64
CA VAL A 153 -32.04 8.84 5.71
C VAL A 153 -32.37 10.19 6.34
N SER A 154 -33.56 10.71 6.00
CA SER A 154 -34.09 11.92 6.62
C SER A 154 -34.47 11.65 8.06
N GLY A 155 -33.58 12.03 8.99
CA GLY A 155 -33.86 12.08 10.42
C GLY A 155 -34.05 13.54 10.85
N SER A 156 -35.26 14.06 10.75
CA SER A 156 -35.58 15.37 11.31
C SER A 156 -35.55 15.31 12.84
N VAL A 157 -34.41 15.65 13.44
CA VAL A 157 -34.38 16.01 14.85
C VAL A 157 -34.66 17.52 14.94
N GLY A 158 -35.89 17.86 15.20
CA GLY A 158 -36.34 19.25 15.44
C GLY A 158 -35.60 19.85 16.65
N LEU A 159 -34.62 20.71 16.38
CA LEU A 159 -33.86 21.50 17.34
C LEU A 159 -34.28 22.98 17.36
N LEU A 160 -35.52 23.30 16.92
CA LEU A 160 -36.04 24.66 16.89
C LEU A 160 -37.48 24.73 17.42
N ASP A 161 -37.78 24.15 18.61
CA ASP A 161 -38.97 24.50 19.38
C ASP A 161 -38.58 24.72 20.87
N ALA A 162 -37.89 25.83 21.09
CA ALA A 162 -37.79 26.44 22.43
C ALA A 162 -38.11 27.93 22.27
N ARG A 163 -39.42 28.21 22.03
CA ARG A 163 -40.02 29.49 22.33
C ARG A 163 -41.17 29.25 23.28
N ALA A 164 -40.96 29.56 24.54
CA ALA A 164 -41.90 30.20 25.47
C ALA A 164 -41.11 30.64 26.68
#